data_cdaac37d75405b4bf56d6f14e0f73524
#
_entry.id   cdaac37d75405b4bf56d6f14e0f73524
#
_cell.length_a   1.000
_cell.length_b   1.000
_cell.length_c   1.000
_cell.angle_alpha   90.00
_cell.angle_beta   90.00
_cell.angle_gamma   90.00
#
_symmetry.space_group_name_H-M   'P 1'
#
loop_
_entity.id
_entity.type
_entity.pdbx_description
1 polymer ?
#
loop_
_entity_poly.entity_id
_entity_poly.type
_entity_poly.pdbx_seq_one_letter_code
_entity_poly.pdbx_strand_id
1 'polypeptide(L)'
;MRRCSCVLIALAGVALHGAESGTVTLKAIPGAMHWTTAPASFAVRGDDALEIVAPRQTDWFTSPLDGAARSNAPWLLFDAGADFVLRAKVTVEFRSQWDAGGLVVWADRTHWAKLCFENSTDKKPMIVSVVTRGASDDANAFPIDGNSVYLQVARLGPGLVFYASTDGHAWHVIRAFTLADASGQGAGRLQAGFSSQSPSGEGHRTVFSQIRYRPERPKDWWRGE
;
A
#
# COMPACT_ATOMS: atom_id res chain seq x y z
N MET A 1 -35.44 -39.09 -28.49
CA MET A 1 -34.91 -38.94 -27.15
C MET A 1 -33.75 -37.95 -27.21
N ARG A 2 -33.96 -36.69 -26.87
CA ARG A 2 -32.92 -35.63 -26.82
C ARG A 2 -32.44 -35.50 -25.36
N ARG A 3 -31.16 -35.74 -25.11
CA ARG A 3 -30.56 -35.56 -23.79
C ARG A 3 -30.21 -34.08 -23.62
N CYS A 4 -30.84 -33.40 -22.65
CA CYS A 4 -30.46 -32.07 -22.17
C CYS A 4 -29.26 -32.22 -21.24
N SER A 5 -28.12 -31.68 -21.63
CA SER A 5 -26.97 -31.53 -20.74
C SER A 5 -27.09 -30.23 -19.97
N CYS A 6 -27.38 -30.32 -18.67
CA CYS A 6 -27.29 -29.18 -17.77
C CYS A 6 -25.82 -28.90 -17.48
N VAL A 7 -25.35 -27.71 -17.92
CA VAL A 7 -24.04 -27.16 -17.51
C VAL A 7 -24.24 -26.50 -16.15
N LEU A 8 -23.68 -27.09 -15.11
CA LEU A 8 -23.54 -26.45 -13.80
C LEU A 8 -22.46 -25.37 -13.88
N ILE A 9 -22.87 -24.11 -13.84
CA ILE A 9 -21.94 -22.98 -13.62
C ILE A 9 -21.70 -22.90 -12.12
N ALA A 10 -20.51 -23.28 -11.68
CA ALA A 10 -20.06 -23.07 -10.31
C ALA A 10 -19.79 -21.56 -10.10
N LEU A 11 -20.69 -20.88 -9.42
CA LEU A 11 -20.46 -19.54 -8.88
C LEU A 11 -19.43 -19.66 -7.74
N ALA A 12 -18.22 -19.20 -7.98
CA ALA A 12 -17.23 -19.00 -6.93
C ALA A 12 -17.76 -17.95 -5.96
N GLY A 13 -18.11 -18.38 -4.75
CA GLY A 13 -18.65 -17.52 -3.71
C GLY A 13 -17.61 -16.47 -3.29
N VAL A 14 -17.99 -15.20 -3.42
CA VAL A 14 -17.25 -14.05 -2.89
C VAL A 14 -17.57 -13.97 -1.39
N ALA A 15 -16.63 -14.34 -0.53
CA ALA A 15 -16.74 -14.09 0.89
C ALA A 15 -16.46 -12.59 1.15
N LEU A 16 -17.51 -11.79 1.26
CA LEU A 16 -17.45 -10.44 1.82
C LEU A 16 -17.29 -10.57 3.34
N HIS A 17 -16.10 -10.32 3.86
CA HIS A 17 -15.88 -10.21 5.29
C HIS A 17 -16.21 -8.78 5.71
N GLY A 18 -17.29 -8.62 6.46
CA GLY A 18 -17.55 -7.39 7.23
C GLY A 18 -16.44 -7.19 8.24
N ALA A 19 -16.16 -5.92 8.58
CA ALA A 19 -15.03 -5.47 9.38
C ALA A 19 -15.07 -5.99 10.83
N GLU A 20 -14.77 -7.27 11.03
CA GLU A 20 -14.25 -7.75 12.30
C GLU A 20 -12.72 -7.69 12.26
N SER A 21 -12.09 -7.38 13.41
CA SER A 21 -10.62 -7.26 13.61
C SER A 21 -9.88 -8.60 13.41
N GLY A 22 -10.21 -9.30 12.33
CA GLY A 22 -9.65 -10.59 11.96
C GLY A 22 -8.26 -10.45 11.36
N THR A 23 -7.44 -11.46 11.61
CA THR A 23 -6.17 -11.68 10.95
C THR A 23 -6.39 -11.94 9.46
N VAL A 24 -5.67 -11.24 8.58
CA VAL A 24 -5.70 -11.43 7.13
C VAL A 24 -4.46 -12.23 6.72
N THR A 25 -4.62 -13.20 5.83
CA THR A 25 -3.50 -13.94 5.24
C THR A 25 -3.53 -13.80 3.72
N LEU A 26 -2.35 -13.57 3.14
CA LEU A 26 -2.12 -13.59 1.70
C LEU A 26 -1.04 -14.63 1.42
N LYS A 27 -1.20 -15.43 0.38
CA LYS A 27 -0.24 -16.49 0.04
C LYS A 27 1.19 -15.95 -0.21
N ALA A 28 1.28 -14.75 -0.79
CA ALA A 28 2.55 -14.11 -1.10
C ALA A 28 3.24 -13.47 0.12
N ILE A 29 2.56 -13.33 1.27
CA ILE A 29 3.07 -12.62 2.45
C ILE A 29 3.34 -13.61 3.58
N PRO A 30 4.52 -13.56 4.23
CA PRO A 30 4.81 -14.43 5.35
C PRO A 30 4.00 -14.02 6.58
N GLY A 31 3.27 -14.98 7.14
CA GLY A 31 2.54 -14.80 8.39
C GLY A 31 1.24 -14.02 8.25
N ALA A 32 0.71 -13.69 9.41
CA ALA A 32 -0.56 -13.01 9.56
C ALA A 32 -0.41 -11.49 9.46
N MET A 33 -1.40 -10.84 8.86
CA MET A 33 -1.49 -9.40 8.72
C MET A 33 -2.59 -8.84 9.63
N HIS A 34 -2.38 -7.63 10.13
CA HIS A 34 -3.28 -6.96 11.07
C HIS A 34 -3.64 -5.56 10.61
N TRP A 35 -4.88 -5.17 10.81
CA TRP A 35 -5.35 -3.81 10.55
C TRP A 35 -4.95 -2.86 11.68
N THR A 36 -4.41 -1.68 11.35
CA THR A 36 -4.27 -0.56 12.31
C THR A 36 -5.61 0.09 12.61
N THR A 37 -6.44 0.20 11.59
CA THR A 37 -7.81 0.73 11.61
C THR A 37 -8.61 -0.09 10.61
N ALA A 38 -9.85 -0.42 10.93
CA ALA A 38 -10.71 -1.21 10.04
C ALA A 38 -11.01 -0.46 8.74
N PRO A 39 -10.94 -1.13 7.57
CA PRO A 39 -11.46 -0.59 6.31
C PRO A 39 -12.99 -0.57 6.32
N ALA A 40 -13.62 0.12 5.37
CA ALA A 40 -15.07 0.00 5.17
C ALA A 40 -15.47 -1.42 4.77
N SER A 41 -14.65 -2.05 3.92
CA SER A 41 -14.68 -3.48 3.63
C SER A 41 -13.36 -3.91 3.00
N PHE A 42 -13.10 -5.22 2.98
CA PHE A 42 -11.99 -5.80 2.24
C PHE A 42 -12.36 -7.18 1.69
N ALA A 43 -11.61 -7.64 0.70
CA ALA A 43 -11.71 -9.00 0.20
C ALA A 43 -10.34 -9.51 -0.26
N VAL A 44 -10.06 -10.79 0.02
CA VAL A 44 -8.93 -11.51 -0.59
C VAL A 44 -9.49 -12.34 -1.74
N ARG A 45 -8.93 -12.16 -2.93
CA ARG A 45 -9.40 -12.83 -4.15
C ARG A 45 -8.28 -13.67 -4.75
N GLY A 46 -8.55 -14.95 -4.94
CA GLY A 46 -7.52 -15.88 -5.41
C GLY A 46 -6.34 -15.97 -4.44
N ASP A 47 -5.17 -16.19 -4.96
CA ASP A 47 -3.95 -16.43 -4.17
C ASP A 47 -3.18 -15.16 -3.80
N ASP A 48 -3.39 -14.04 -4.51
CA ASP A 48 -2.50 -12.88 -4.46
C ASP A 48 -3.18 -11.53 -4.73
N ALA A 49 -4.50 -11.43 -4.65
CA ALA A 49 -5.20 -10.15 -4.80
C ALA A 49 -5.90 -9.73 -3.51
N LEU A 50 -5.66 -8.48 -3.10
CA LEU A 50 -6.27 -7.84 -1.95
C LEU A 50 -7.07 -6.62 -2.44
N GLU A 51 -8.34 -6.57 -2.09
CA GLU A 51 -9.21 -5.42 -2.29
C GLU A 51 -9.44 -4.72 -0.96
N ILE A 52 -9.27 -3.40 -0.92
CA ILE A 52 -9.54 -2.56 0.25
C ILE A 52 -10.47 -1.43 -0.17
N VAL A 53 -11.56 -1.25 0.57
CA VAL A 53 -12.44 -0.07 0.45
C VAL A 53 -12.09 0.90 1.58
N ALA A 54 -11.55 2.05 1.21
CA ALA A 54 -11.23 3.12 2.16
C ALA A 54 -12.52 3.71 2.72
N PRO A 55 -12.62 3.93 4.04
CA PRO A 55 -13.68 4.75 4.61
C PRO A 55 -13.53 6.22 4.18
N ARG A 56 -14.64 6.98 4.30
CA ARG A 56 -14.64 8.42 4.08
C ARG A 56 -13.69 9.17 5.02
N GLN A 57 -13.07 10.25 4.53
CA GLN A 57 -12.27 11.20 5.33
C GLN A 57 -11.14 10.53 6.13
N THR A 58 -10.41 9.61 5.47
CA THR A 58 -9.31 8.86 6.07
C THR A 58 -7.97 9.23 5.46
N ASP A 59 -6.96 9.33 6.32
CA ASP A 59 -5.57 9.62 5.93
C ASP A 59 -4.58 9.16 7.01
N TRP A 60 -3.30 9.11 6.65
CA TRP A 60 -2.13 9.18 7.52
C TRP A 60 -1.26 10.33 7.05
N PHE A 61 -1.26 11.43 7.80
CA PHE A 61 -0.51 12.63 7.50
C PHE A 61 -0.36 13.50 8.75
N THR A 62 0.83 14.06 8.98
CA THR A 62 1.09 15.05 10.01
C THR A 62 1.66 16.30 9.34
N SER A 63 0.86 17.35 9.25
CA SER A 63 1.22 18.58 8.54
C SER A 63 2.50 19.21 9.11
N PRO A 64 3.51 19.47 8.26
CA PRO A 64 4.72 20.16 8.69
C PRO A 64 4.51 21.68 8.92
N LEU A 65 3.35 22.19 8.51
CA LEU A 65 3.06 23.63 8.57
C LEU A 65 2.40 24.06 9.87
N ASP A 66 1.49 23.24 10.40
CA ASP A 66 0.68 23.56 11.58
C ASP A 66 0.58 22.42 12.59
N GLY A 67 1.19 21.27 12.30
CA GLY A 67 1.15 20.09 13.16
C GLY A 67 -0.18 19.32 13.15
N ALA A 68 -1.16 19.74 12.34
CA ALA A 68 -2.43 19.02 12.23
C ALA A 68 -2.18 17.57 11.77
N ALA A 69 -2.72 16.60 12.51
CA ALA A 69 -2.48 15.19 12.26
C ALA A 69 -3.77 14.42 12.00
N ARG A 70 -3.71 13.50 11.04
CA ARG A 70 -4.73 12.49 10.78
C ARG A 70 -4.04 11.12 10.74
N SER A 71 -4.61 10.11 11.38
CA SER A 71 -4.01 8.77 11.50
C SER A 71 -5.10 7.70 11.56
N ASN A 72 -6.03 7.75 10.60
CA ASN A 72 -7.24 6.93 10.61
C ASN A 72 -7.49 6.13 9.31
N ALA A 73 -6.61 6.20 8.32
CA ALA A 73 -6.72 5.34 7.16
C ALA A 73 -6.38 3.88 7.52
N PRO A 74 -7.05 2.90 6.92
CA PRO A 74 -6.75 1.49 7.13
C PRO A 74 -5.39 1.11 6.55
N TRP A 75 -4.51 0.61 7.40
CA TRP A 75 -3.26 -0.03 7.03
C TRP A 75 -3.28 -1.48 7.44
N LEU A 76 -3.04 -2.37 6.49
CA LEU A 76 -2.90 -3.81 6.72
C LEU A 76 -1.41 -4.14 6.76
N LEU A 77 -0.88 -4.48 7.93
CA LEU A 77 0.54 -4.61 8.22
C LEU A 77 0.94 -6.04 8.56
N PHE A 78 2.18 -6.40 8.19
CA PHE A 78 2.85 -7.63 8.61
C PHE A 78 4.30 -7.34 9.02
N ASP A 79 4.91 -8.24 9.78
CA ASP A 79 6.32 -8.18 10.14
C ASP A 79 7.20 -8.47 8.93
N ALA A 80 7.88 -7.46 8.40
CA ALA A 80 8.55 -7.54 7.12
C ALA A 80 10.00 -8.06 7.19
N GLY A 81 10.51 -8.39 8.39
CA GLY A 81 11.88 -8.88 8.54
C GLY A 81 12.95 -7.81 8.42
N ALA A 82 14.22 -8.24 8.28
CA ALA A 82 15.37 -7.34 8.25
C ALA A 82 15.55 -6.66 6.90
N ASP A 83 15.76 -7.46 5.86
CA ASP A 83 15.84 -7.00 4.47
C ASP A 83 14.67 -7.61 3.69
N PHE A 84 14.07 -6.84 2.81
CA PHE A 84 12.94 -7.34 2.02
C PHE A 84 12.72 -6.51 0.75
N VAL A 85 11.98 -7.10 -0.18
CA VAL A 85 11.33 -6.44 -1.30
C VAL A 85 9.84 -6.81 -1.27
N LEU A 86 8.96 -5.82 -1.15
CA LEU A 86 7.52 -5.95 -1.31
C LEU A 86 7.09 -5.19 -2.55
N ARG A 87 6.35 -5.85 -3.46
CA ARG A 87 5.77 -5.21 -4.64
C ARG A 87 4.31 -5.61 -4.86
N ALA A 88 3.57 -4.72 -5.51
CA ALA A 88 2.22 -5.01 -5.99
C ALA A 88 1.89 -4.15 -7.21
N LYS A 89 1.00 -4.64 -8.07
CA LYS A 89 0.25 -3.79 -8.98
C LYS A 89 -0.90 -3.18 -8.21
N VAL A 90 -0.98 -1.85 -8.20
CA VAL A 90 -2.00 -1.07 -7.49
C VAL A 90 -2.95 -0.47 -8.50
N THR A 91 -4.24 -0.75 -8.35
CA THR A 91 -5.32 -0.17 -9.17
C THR A 91 -6.27 0.59 -8.26
N VAL A 92 -6.52 1.85 -8.55
CA VAL A 92 -7.33 2.75 -7.73
C VAL A 92 -8.55 3.24 -8.51
N GLU A 93 -9.73 3.15 -7.91
CA GLU A 93 -10.94 3.79 -8.42
C GLU A 93 -11.02 5.21 -7.88
N PHE A 94 -10.28 6.12 -8.49
CA PHE A 94 -10.27 7.54 -8.08
C PHE A 94 -11.66 8.16 -8.20
N ARG A 95 -12.14 8.77 -7.11
CA ARG A 95 -13.42 9.47 -7.02
C ARG A 95 -13.25 10.91 -6.54
N SER A 96 -12.29 11.11 -5.65
CA SER A 96 -12.03 12.40 -5.01
C SER A 96 -10.53 12.72 -5.04
N GLN A 97 -10.22 13.98 -4.82
CA GLN A 97 -8.84 14.44 -4.64
C GLN A 97 -8.20 13.72 -3.44
N TRP A 98 -6.94 13.31 -3.58
CA TRP A 98 -6.12 12.56 -2.62
C TRP A 98 -6.60 11.13 -2.32
N ASP A 99 -7.61 10.62 -3.04
CA ASP A 99 -7.86 9.19 -3.03
C ASP A 99 -6.58 8.46 -3.43
N ALA A 100 -6.16 7.50 -2.62
CA ALA A 100 -4.91 6.80 -2.87
C ALA A 100 -4.92 5.34 -2.40
N GLY A 101 -4.21 4.50 -3.15
CA GLY A 101 -3.79 3.18 -2.72
C GLY A 101 -2.27 3.10 -2.71
N GLY A 102 -1.67 2.40 -1.74
CA GLY A 102 -0.22 2.39 -1.65
C GLY A 102 0.38 1.30 -0.79
N LEU A 103 1.70 1.21 -0.86
CA LEU A 103 2.53 0.40 0.02
C LEU A 103 3.04 1.27 1.17
N VAL A 104 3.11 0.68 2.36
CA VAL A 104 3.50 1.38 3.58
C VAL A 104 4.59 0.64 4.33
N VAL A 105 5.40 1.40 5.08
CA VAL A 105 6.33 0.90 6.08
C VAL A 105 6.11 1.64 7.40
N TRP A 106 6.16 0.90 8.49
CA TRP A 106 5.76 1.34 9.82
C TRP A 106 6.81 0.92 10.85
N ALA A 107 7.34 1.86 11.60
CA ALA A 107 8.09 1.62 12.83
C ALA A 107 7.24 1.89 14.07
N ASP A 108 6.61 3.06 14.11
CA ASP A 108 5.71 3.52 15.17
C ASP A 108 4.78 4.64 14.66
N ARG A 109 3.99 5.24 15.56
CA ARG A 109 3.00 6.28 15.21
C ARG A 109 3.61 7.57 14.65
N THR A 110 4.89 7.80 14.88
CA THR A 110 5.61 9.01 14.47
C THR A 110 6.69 8.74 13.44
N HIS A 111 7.00 7.45 13.15
CA HIS A 111 8.00 7.02 12.18
C HIS A 111 7.40 6.00 11.21
N TRP A 112 7.02 6.47 10.05
CA TRP A 112 6.40 5.66 9.00
C TRP A 112 6.57 6.33 7.63
N ALA A 113 6.35 5.56 6.57
CA ALA A 113 6.34 6.11 5.23
C ALA A 113 5.30 5.39 4.37
N LYS A 114 4.79 6.09 3.35
CA LYS A 114 3.88 5.55 2.34
C LYS A 114 4.33 5.93 0.94
N LEU A 115 4.22 4.98 0.02
CA LEU A 115 4.35 5.18 -1.41
C LEU A 115 2.97 5.01 -2.02
N CYS A 116 2.39 6.09 -2.51
CA CYS A 116 1.01 6.17 -2.96
C CYS A 116 0.90 6.28 -4.48
N PHE A 117 -0.12 5.64 -5.02
CA PHE A 117 -0.72 6.00 -6.29
C PHE A 117 -1.97 6.82 -5.96
N GLU A 118 -1.93 8.11 -6.25
CA GLU A 118 -2.83 9.10 -5.68
C GLU A 118 -3.45 10.00 -6.74
N ASN A 119 -4.70 10.39 -6.57
CA ASN A 119 -5.32 11.49 -7.31
C ASN A 119 -4.82 12.82 -6.74
N SER A 120 -3.74 13.32 -7.28
CA SER A 120 -2.97 14.46 -6.76
C SER A 120 -3.75 15.75 -6.64
N THR A 121 -3.08 16.79 -6.15
CA THR A 121 -3.61 18.18 -6.08
C THR A 121 -4.09 18.68 -7.44
N ASP A 122 -3.44 18.27 -8.53
CA ASP A 122 -3.82 18.61 -9.91
C ASP A 122 -4.96 17.75 -10.47
N LYS A 123 -5.54 16.87 -9.64
CA LYS A 123 -6.56 15.89 -10.02
C LYS A 123 -6.09 14.95 -11.14
N LYS A 124 -4.83 14.58 -11.08
CA LYS A 124 -4.20 13.62 -11.97
C LYS A 124 -3.64 12.46 -11.17
N PRO A 125 -3.78 11.22 -11.65
CA PRO A 125 -3.11 10.08 -11.03
C PRO A 125 -1.59 10.31 -11.02
N MET A 126 -0.97 10.16 -9.84
CA MET A 126 0.44 10.52 -9.62
C MET A 126 1.08 9.58 -8.62
N ILE A 127 2.38 9.36 -8.74
CA ILE A 127 3.18 8.73 -7.69
C ILE A 127 3.55 9.78 -6.66
N VAL A 128 3.20 9.49 -5.41
CA VAL A 128 3.45 10.37 -4.26
C VAL A 128 4.16 9.56 -3.17
N SER A 129 5.15 10.14 -2.53
CA SER A 129 5.85 9.53 -1.39
C SER A 129 5.78 10.42 -0.18
N VAL A 130 5.45 9.86 0.97
CA VAL A 130 5.44 10.55 2.26
C VAL A 130 6.37 9.82 3.21
N VAL A 131 7.29 10.55 3.83
CA VAL A 131 8.16 10.04 4.90
C VAL A 131 7.89 10.85 6.16
N THR A 132 7.47 10.20 7.23
CA THR A 132 7.14 10.86 8.50
C THR A 132 8.15 10.49 9.57
N ARG A 133 8.72 11.51 10.19
CA ARG A 133 9.59 11.50 11.37
C ARG A 133 9.13 12.63 12.28
N GLY A 134 8.01 12.39 12.98
CA GLY A 134 7.24 13.42 13.67
C GLY A 134 6.34 14.20 12.73
N ALA A 135 6.89 14.93 11.76
CA ALA A 135 6.15 15.58 10.68
C ALA A 135 6.32 14.85 9.36
N SER A 136 5.33 14.98 8.48
CA SER A 136 5.32 14.36 7.15
C SER A 136 6.10 15.22 6.15
N ASP A 137 7.04 14.59 5.47
CA ASP A 137 7.77 15.10 4.32
C ASP A 137 7.16 14.48 3.07
N ASP A 138 6.37 15.27 2.35
CA ASP A 138 5.56 14.86 1.21
C ASP A 138 6.21 15.28 -0.11
N ALA A 139 6.24 14.39 -1.09
CA ALA A 139 6.85 14.64 -2.38
C ALA A 139 6.09 13.98 -3.53
N ASN A 140 5.72 14.80 -4.50
CA ASN A 140 5.19 14.37 -5.78
C ASN A 140 6.33 13.92 -6.70
N ALA A 141 6.17 12.79 -7.40
CA ALA A 141 7.15 12.30 -8.36
C ALA A 141 6.71 12.61 -9.80
N PHE A 142 5.88 11.76 -10.40
CA PHE A 142 5.44 11.94 -11.78
C PHE A 142 4.02 11.43 -11.99
N PRO A 143 3.27 12.00 -12.96
CA PRO A 143 1.93 11.55 -13.29
C PRO A 143 1.95 10.19 -13.98
N ILE A 144 0.85 9.45 -13.84
CA ILE A 144 0.61 8.16 -14.47
C ILE A 144 -0.64 8.25 -15.34
N ASP A 145 -0.56 7.76 -16.56
CA ASP A 145 -1.73 7.61 -17.41
C ASP A 145 -2.54 6.37 -16.98
N GLY A 146 -3.85 6.57 -16.76
CA GLY A 146 -4.75 5.51 -16.33
C GLY A 146 -4.87 5.39 -14.80
N ASN A 147 -5.30 4.22 -14.34
CA ASN A 147 -5.67 3.98 -12.95
C ASN A 147 -4.89 2.83 -12.29
N SER A 148 -3.79 2.40 -12.88
CA SER A 148 -2.96 1.34 -12.30
C SER A 148 -1.47 1.56 -12.53
N VAL A 149 -0.67 1.14 -11.55
CA VAL A 149 0.80 1.24 -11.56
C VAL A 149 1.38 0.13 -10.69
N TYR A 150 2.63 -0.22 -10.90
CA TYR A 150 3.37 -1.11 -10.01
C TYR A 150 4.16 -0.28 -9.00
N LEU A 151 4.00 -0.59 -7.73
CA LEU A 151 4.75 -0.02 -6.62
C LEU A 151 5.64 -1.08 -5.98
N GLN A 152 6.81 -0.66 -5.52
CA GLN A 152 7.73 -1.52 -4.78
C GLN A 152 8.39 -0.74 -3.65
N VAL A 153 8.53 -1.38 -2.50
CA VAL A 153 9.37 -0.94 -1.39
C VAL A 153 10.42 -1.99 -1.11
N ALA A 154 11.66 -1.56 -0.90
CA ALA A 154 12.75 -2.41 -0.45
C ALA A 154 13.37 -1.86 0.83
N ARG A 155 13.78 -2.78 1.72
CA ARG A 155 14.63 -2.48 2.88
C ARG A 155 16.01 -3.07 2.67
N LEU A 156 17.05 -2.25 2.92
CA LEU A 156 18.47 -2.61 2.81
C LEU A 156 19.18 -2.15 4.09
N GLY A 157 19.20 -3.00 5.10
CA GLY A 157 19.70 -2.62 6.42
C GLY A 157 18.88 -1.48 7.03
N PRO A 158 19.47 -0.30 7.30
CA PRO A 158 18.75 0.86 7.81
C PRO A 158 18.01 1.64 6.72
N GLY A 159 18.37 1.44 5.44
CA GLY A 159 17.84 2.17 4.31
C GLY A 159 16.54 1.57 3.77
N LEU A 160 15.70 2.44 3.26
CA LEU A 160 14.46 2.11 2.55
C LEU A 160 14.49 2.78 1.19
N VAL A 161 13.97 2.09 0.19
CA VAL A 161 13.86 2.63 -1.17
C VAL A 161 12.46 2.37 -1.72
N PHE A 162 11.85 3.40 -2.25
CA PHE A 162 10.58 3.36 -2.97
C PHE A 162 10.83 3.36 -4.47
N TYR A 163 10.07 2.54 -5.19
CA TYR A 163 10.13 2.46 -6.64
C TYR A 163 8.72 2.42 -7.23
N ALA A 164 8.61 2.90 -8.46
CA ALA A 164 7.42 2.74 -9.28
C ALA A 164 7.79 2.24 -10.67
N SER A 165 6.84 1.55 -11.32
CA SER A 165 6.98 1.06 -12.68
C SER A 165 5.61 1.06 -13.36
N THR A 166 5.56 1.44 -14.64
CA THR A 166 4.32 1.39 -15.42
C THR A 166 4.06 0.02 -16.04
N ASP A 167 5.11 -0.80 -16.20
CA ASP A 167 5.06 -2.12 -16.86
C ASP A 167 5.37 -3.31 -15.93
N GLY A 168 5.84 -3.03 -14.69
CA GLY A 168 6.27 -4.04 -13.74
C GLY A 168 7.67 -4.61 -13.99
N HIS A 169 8.40 -4.10 -14.97
CA HIS A 169 9.72 -4.55 -15.40
C HIS A 169 10.78 -3.45 -15.24
N ALA A 170 10.56 -2.27 -15.81
CA ALA A 170 11.45 -1.13 -15.67
C ALA A 170 11.07 -0.33 -14.42
N TRP A 171 11.97 -0.32 -13.42
CA TRP A 171 11.72 0.34 -12.14
C TRP A 171 12.46 1.68 -12.04
N HIS A 172 11.77 2.69 -11.58
CA HIS A 172 12.31 4.02 -11.28
C HIS A 172 12.40 4.20 -9.78
N VAL A 173 13.57 4.60 -9.27
CA VAL A 173 13.73 5.03 -7.88
C VAL A 173 12.92 6.30 -7.67
N ILE A 174 12.01 6.26 -6.71
CA ILE A 174 11.21 7.42 -6.30
C ILE A 174 11.88 8.14 -5.14
N ARG A 175 12.34 7.37 -4.15
CA ARG A 175 12.95 7.92 -2.95
C ARG A 175 13.82 6.89 -2.25
N ALA A 176 15.02 7.30 -1.80
CA ALA A 176 15.85 6.54 -0.88
C ALA A 176 15.94 7.33 0.43
N PHE A 177 15.66 6.66 1.56
CA PHE A 177 15.55 7.32 2.87
C PHE A 177 15.76 6.33 4.01
N THR A 178 15.77 6.84 5.25
CA THR A 178 15.69 6.05 6.49
C THR A 178 14.53 6.57 7.32
N LEU A 179 13.90 5.71 8.11
CA LEU A 179 12.91 6.13 9.12
C LEU A 179 13.59 6.57 10.42
N ALA A 180 14.81 6.13 10.68
CA ALA A 180 15.54 6.56 11.86
C ALA A 180 15.76 8.07 11.86
N ASP A 181 15.43 8.71 12.98
CA ASP A 181 15.76 10.10 13.25
C ASP A 181 17.17 10.23 13.91
N ALA A 182 17.58 11.45 14.25
CA ALA A 182 18.85 11.73 14.89
C ALA A 182 19.01 11.08 16.28
N SER A 183 17.91 10.74 16.95
CA SER A 183 17.89 10.02 18.24
C SER A 183 17.96 8.51 18.09
N GLY A 184 17.86 7.98 16.87
CA GLY A 184 17.75 6.56 16.55
C GLY A 184 16.34 5.99 16.67
N GLN A 185 15.31 6.79 16.93
CA GLN A 185 13.92 6.33 16.84
C GLN A 185 13.57 5.98 15.39
N GLY A 186 12.70 5.02 15.19
CA GLY A 186 12.36 4.51 13.86
C GLY A 186 13.36 3.53 13.25
N ALA A 187 14.48 3.23 13.92
CA ALA A 187 15.52 2.30 13.43
C ALA A 187 15.21 0.83 13.66
N GLY A 188 14.18 0.50 14.44
CA GLY A 188 13.90 -0.83 14.93
C GLY A 188 13.30 -1.79 13.91
N ARG A 189 12.51 -2.72 14.44
CA ARG A 189 11.74 -3.67 13.64
C ARG A 189 10.67 -2.92 12.83
N LEU A 190 10.61 -3.17 11.54
CA LEU A 190 9.64 -2.55 10.66
C LEU A 190 8.54 -3.54 10.28
N GLN A 191 7.33 -3.02 10.22
CA GLN A 191 6.23 -3.66 9.52
C GLN A 191 6.10 -3.03 8.13
N ALA A 192 5.61 -3.80 7.18
CA ALA A 192 5.25 -3.32 5.85
C ALA A 192 3.82 -3.75 5.51
N GLY A 193 3.24 -3.16 4.49
CA GLY A 193 1.89 -3.54 4.12
C GLY A 193 1.23 -2.65 3.09
N PHE A 194 -0.10 -2.60 3.17
CA PHE A 194 -0.98 -2.01 2.18
C PHE A 194 -1.88 -0.96 2.82
N SER A 195 -2.18 0.10 2.09
CA SER A 195 -3.04 1.19 2.52
C SER A 195 -4.02 1.61 1.43
N SER A 196 -5.21 2.04 1.85
CA SER A 196 -6.16 2.76 1.00
C SER A 196 -6.73 3.92 1.80
N GLN A 197 -6.76 5.13 1.23
CA GLN A 197 -7.17 6.37 1.92
C GLN A 197 -8.04 7.25 1.03
N SER A 198 -9.00 7.96 1.63
CA SER A 198 -9.88 8.93 0.96
C SER A 198 -9.99 10.20 1.81
N PRO A 199 -8.96 11.09 1.77
CA PRO A 199 -8.87 12.23 2.69
C PRO A 199 -9.99 13.25 2.57
N SER A 200 -10.48 13.50 1.35
CA SER A 200 -11.53 14.48 1.07
C SER A 200 -12.85 13.86 0.58
N GLY A 201 -12.84 12.54 0.29
CA GLY A 201 -13.95 11.85 -0.35
C GLY A 201 -14.81 11.01 0.60
N GLU A 202 -15.80 10.33 0.01
CA GLU A 202 -16.72 9.43 0.69
C GLU A 202 -16.20 7.96 0.69
N GLY A 203 -14.94 7.76 0.29
CA GLY A 203 -14.31 6.46 0.14
C GLY A 203 -14.20 6.00 -1.31
N HIS A 204 -13.28 5.07 -1.54
CA HIS A 204 -13.03 4.48 -2.85
C HIS A 204 -12.49 3.06 -2.70
N ARG A 205 -12.34 2.36 -3.82
CA ARG A 205 -11.78 1.02 -3.87
C ARG A 205 -10.36 1.02 -4.42
N THR A 206 -9.47 0.32 -3.72
CA THR A 206 -8.12 -0.02 -4.19
C THR A 206 -7.99 -1.54 -4.33
N VAL A 207 -7.38 -2.00 -5.42
CA VAL A 207 -7.03 -3.40 -5.63
C VAL A 207 -5.52 -3.54 -5.73
N PHE A 208 -4.95 -4.39 -4.90
CA PHE A 208 -3.57 -4.84 -4.96
C PHE A 208 -3.55 -6.23 -5.59
N SER A 209 -2.82 -6.40 -6.68
CA SER A 209 -2.66 -7.67 -7.38
C SER A 209 -1.21 -7.94 -7.72
N GLN A 210 -0.89 -9.17 -8.16
CA GLN A 210 0.49 -9.57 -8.45
C GLN A 210 1.42 -9.27 -7.27
N ILE A 211 0.91 -9.43 -6.06
CA ILE A 211 1.65 -9.20 -4.83
C ILE A 211 2.81 -10.18 -4.76
N ARG A 212 4.01 -9.66 -4.48
CA ARG A 212 5.23 -10.45 -4.29
C ARG A 212 6.02 -9.90 -3.12
N TYR A 213 6.47 -10.81 -2.28
CA TYR A 213 7.38 -10.53 -1.18
C TYR A 213 8.61 -11.42 -1.30
N ARG A 214 9.79 -10.85 -1.08
CA ARG A 214 11.06 -11.57 -1.02
C ARG A 214 11.82 -11.10 0.23
N PRO A 215 12.26 -12.02 1.12
CA PRO A 215 13.05 -11.68 2.32
C PRO A 215 14.54 -11.52 1.98
N GLU A 216 14.86 -10.67 1.01
CA GLU A 216 16.21 -10.46 0.49
C GLU A 216 16.39 -9.03 -0.01
N ARG A 217 17.64 -8.59 -0.14
CA ARG A 217 17.98 -7.31 -0.76
C ARG A 217 17.80 -7.36 -2.27
N PRO A 218 17.42 -6.24 -2.93
CA PRO A 218 17.62 -6.13 -4.36
C PRO A 218 19.11 -6.28 -4.70
N LYS A 219 19.40 -7.00 -5.79
CA LYS A 219 20.79 -7.16 -6.28
C LYS A 219 21.35 -5.84 -6.80
N ASP A 220 20.50 -5.09 -7.47
CA ASP A 220 20.77 -3.72 -7.92
C ASP A 220 19.66 -2.81 -7.38
N TRP A 221 19.98 -2.07 -6.30
CA TRP A 221 19.00 -1.18 -5.68
C TRP A 221 18.68 0.07 -6.52
N TRP A 222 19.54 0.46 -7.46
CA TRP A 222 19.23 1.53 -8.40
C TRP A 222 18.18 1.12 -9.43
N ARG A 223 18.09 -0.18 -9.72
CA ARG A 223 17.11 -0.74 -10.66
C ARG A 223 15.96 -1.48 -9.99
N GLY A 224 16.02 -1.64 -8.66
CA GLY A 224 14.97 -2.34 -7.91
C GLY A 224 14.90 -3.86 -8.16
N GLU A 225 16.01 -4.46 -8.65
CA GLU A 225 16.11 -5.87 -9.06
C GLU A 225 16.83 -6.75 -8.01
#